data_f26734a8cdfac673d61b0adf90b7feb4
#
_entry.id   f26734a8cdfac673d61b0adf90b7feb4
#
_cell.length_a   1.000
_cell.length_b   1.000
_cell.length_c   1.000
_cell.angle_alpha   90.00
_cell.angle_beta   90.00
_cell.angle_gamma   90.00
#
_symmetry.space_group_name_H-M   'P 1'
#
loop_
_entity.id
_entity.type
_entity.pdbx_description
1 polymer ?
#
loop_
_entity_poly.entity_id
_entity_poly.type
_entity_poly.pdbx_seq_one_letter_code
_entity_poly.pdbx_strand_id
1 'polypeptide(L)'
;MLFRLRKEARFLEKTKMDVSGCHRSLDKAALLISQGRYPVAIGLLSQIENDVKTAKSALAVEMIRLRDSDIKIQGKRKSGGYSAEETLSISLPKELVSKLQMNNYVGYLYFEYLDKGNESLFIRSSTLREPKEPFKIVSRIRTDNTGEWKSAKVELYKDNIVNGFNMPTFYLKGNVVVRNLSLGYTIYTVK
;
A
#
# COMPACT_ATOMS: atom_id res chain seq x y z
N MET A 1 -21.75 -7.13 4.26
CA MET A 1 -21.46 -6.43 5.53
C MET A 1 -20.24 -7.00 6.24
N LEU A 2 -20.24 -8.26 6.67
CA LEU A 2 -19.15 -8.89 7.43
C LEU A 2 -17.77 -8.72 6.81
N PHE A 3 -17.60 -8.98 5.50
CA PHE A 3 -16.32 -8.82 4.81
C PHE A 3 -15.81 -7.38 4.80
N ARG A 4 -16.70 -6.40 4.58
CA ARG A 4 -16.36 -4.97 4.63
C ARG A 4 -15.86 -4.58 6.02
N LEU A 5 -16.58 -4.95 7.08
CA LEU A 5 -16.21 -4.63 8.45
C LEU A 5 -14.89 -5.29 8.87
N ARG A 6 -14.62 -6.53 8.45
CA ARG A 6 -13.29 -7.16 8.65
C ARG A 6 -12.16 -6.38 8.00
N LYS A 7 -12.35 -5.89 6.78
CA LYS A 7 -11.36 -5.05 6.09
C LYS A 7 -11.13 -3.73 6.83
N GLU A 8 -12.20 -3.11 7.32
CA GLU A 8 -12.15 -1.84 8.05
C GLU A 8 -11.51 -2.00 9.45
N ALA A 9 -11.84 -3.06 10.19
CA ALA A 9 -11.19 -3.36 11.45
C ALA A 9 -9.69 -3.61 11.30
N ARG A 10 -9.27 -4.39 10.31
CA ARG A 10 -7.84 -4.58 10.00
C ARG A 10 -7.13 -3.28 9.63
N PHE A 11 -7.81 -2.38 8.93
CA PHE A 11 -7.27 -1.06 8.64
C PHE A 11 -7.03 -0.25 9.92
N LEU A 12 -8.01 -0.20 10.83
CA LEU A 12 -7.90 0.49 12.12
C LEU A 12 -6.80 -0.11 13.00
N GLU A 13 -6.67 -1.44 13.05
CA GLU A 13 -5.58 -2.13 13.73
C GLU A 13 -4.21 -1.69 13.21
N LYS A 14 -4.05 -1.58 11.89
CA LYS A 14 -2.81 -1.06 11.28
C LYS A 14 -2.53 0.40 11.65
N THR A 15 -3.56 1.17 11.97
CA THR A 15 -3.42 2.56 12.46
C THR A 15 -3.22 2.65 13.99
N LYS A 16 -2.94 1.52 14.65
CA LYS A 16 -2.75 1.38 16.10
C LYS A 16 -4.00 1.72 16.93
N MET A 17 -5.18 1.75 16.34
CA MET A 17 -6.42 1.81 17.09
C MET A 17 -6.69 0.45 17.75
N ASP A 18 -7.12 0.45 19.00
CA ASP A 18 -7.57 -0.78 19.65
C ASP A 18 -8.91 -1.22 19.05
N VAL A 19 -8.87 -2.27 18.28
CA VAL A 19 -10.04 -2.90 17.66
C VAL A 19 -10.17 -4.39 18.02
N SER A 20 -9.48 -4.81 19.06
CA SER A 20 -9.48 -6.21 19.52
C SER A 20 -10.89 -6.73 19.81
N GLY A 21 -11.74 -5.88 20.35
CA GLY A 21 -13.17 -6.16 20.56
C GLY A 21 -13.92 -6.37 19.25
N CYS A 22 -13.62 -5.58 18.22
CA CYS A 22 -14.26 -5.70 16.90
C CYS A 22 -13.95 -7.04 16.24
N HIS A 23 -12.70 -7.52 16.28
CA HIS A 23 -12.33 -8.81 15.70
C HIS A 23 -13.08 -9.97 16.35
N ARG A 24 -13.10 -10.03 17.67
CA ARG A 24 -13.85 -11.07 18.42
C ARG A 24 -15.35 -11.03 18.10
N SER A 25 -15.94 -9.85 18.01
CA SER A 25 -17.35 -9.68 17.67
C SER A 25 -17.65 -10.06 16.22
N LEU A 26 -16.73 -9.81 15.28
CA LEU A 26 -16.84 -10.23 13.88
C LEU A 26 -16.81 -11.77 13.73
N ASP A 27 -15.98 -12.44 14.51
CA ASP A 27 -15.93 -13.92 14.50
C ASP A 27 -17.19 -14.51 15.12
N LYS A 28 -17.72 -13.91 16.20
CA LYS A 28 -19.02 -14.27 16.79
C LYS A 28 -20.18 -14.07 15.80
N ALA A 29 -20.18 -12.95 15.04
CA ALA A 29 -21.18 -12.70 14.01
C ALA A 29 -21.11 -13.74 12.89
N ALA A 30 -19.90 -14.13 12.44
CA ALA A 30 -19.72 -15.18 11.45
C ALA A 30 -20.27 -16.53 11.92
N LEU A 31 -20.02 -16.89 13.18
CA LEU A 31 -20.56 -18.11 13.79
C LEU A 31 -22.10 -18.07 13.86
N LEU A 32 -22.69 -16.96 14.27
CA LEU A 32 -24.15 -16.80 14.32
C LEU A 32 -24.79 -16.93 12.92
N ILE A 33 -24.15 -16.41 11.90
CA ILE A 33 -24.60 -16.55 10.51
C ILE A 33 -24.57 -18.03 10.09
N SER A 34 -23.49 -18.75 10.39
CA SER A 34 -23.38 -20.18 10.07
C SER A 34 -24.42 -21.05 10.79
N GLN A 35 -24.93 -20.59 11.94
CA GLN A 35 -26.00 -21.21 12.71
C GLN A 35 -27.41 -20.78 12.30
N GLY A 36 -27.56 -19.96 11.27
CA GLY A 36 -28.85 -19.42 10.81
C GLY A 36 -29.46 -18.35 11.73
N ARG A 37 -28.72 -17.85 12.73
CA ARG A 37 -29.18 -16.86 13.70
C ARG A 37 -29.02 -15.43 13.19
N TYR A 38 -29.61 -15.16 12.03
CA TYR A 38 -29.43 -13.90 11.30
C TYR A 38 -29.81 -12.63 12.05
N PRO A 39 -30.96 -12.55 12.77
CA PRO A 39 -31.32 -11.29 13.46
C PRO A 39 -30.28 -10.86 14.51
N VAL A 40 -29.78 -11.84 15.30
CA VAL A 40 -28.75 -11.59 16.32
C VAL A 40 -27.42 -11.18 15.66
N ALA A 41 -27.04 -11.84 14.55
CA ALA A 41 -25.84 -11.50 13.80
C ALA A 41 -25.91 -10.08 13.21
N ILE A 42 -27.05 -9.67 12.67
CA ILE A 42 -27.29 -8.33 12.13
C ILE A 42 -27.15 -7.27 13.24
N GLY A 43 -27.76 -7.48 14.39
CA GLY A 43 -27.63 -6.56 15.53
C GLY A 43 -26.16 -6.38 15.96
N LEU A 44 -25.40 -7.47 16.04
CA LEU A 44 -23.98 -7.43 16.38
C LEU A 44 -23.15 -6.71 15.29
N LEU A 45 -23.43 -6.96 14.01
CA LEU A 45 -22.74 -6.29 12.92
C LEU A 45 -23.03 -4.77 12.89
N SER A 46 -24.24 -4.35 13.23
CA SER A 46 -24.61 -2.92 13.33
C SER A 46 -23.86 -2.24 14.48
N GLN A 47 -23.69 -2.92 15.62
CA GLN A 47 -22.87 -2.40 16.70
C GLN A 47 -21.41 -2.22 16.27
N ILE A 48 -20.82 -3.23 15.66
CA ILE A 48 -19.44 -3.16 15.14
C ILE A 48 -19.28 -2.02 14.12
N GLU A 49 -20.26 -1.81 13.25
CA GLU A 49 -20.24 -0.70 12.28
C GLU A 49 -20.18 0.66 12.98
N ASN A 50 -20.92 0.85 14.06
CA ASN A 50 -20.88 2.07 14.87
C ASN A 50 -19.53 2.23 15.57
N ASP A 51 -18.97 1.16 16.15
CA ASP A 51 -17.67 1.19 16.83
C ASP A 51 -16.55 1.55 15.85
N VAL A 52 -16.56 0.95 14.65
CA VAL A 52 -15.62 1.25 13.56
C VAL A 52 -15.76 2.69 13.10
N LYS A 53 -16.98 3.22 12.95
CA LYS A 53 -17.24 4.61 12.57
C LYS A 53 -16.72 5.59 13.62
N THR A 54 -16.94 5.30 14.88
CA THR A 54 -16.44 6.10 16.01
C THR A 54 -14.91 6.11 16.03
N ALA A 55 -14.27 4.94 15.90
CA ALA A 55 -12.82 4.84 15.85
C ALA A 55 -12.22 5.64 14.66
N LYS A 56 -12.85 5.56 13.48
CA LYS A 56 -12.42 6.37 12.32
C LYS A 56 -12.52 7.87 12.57
N SER A 57 -13.53 8.34 13.27
CA SER A 57 -13.71 9.77 13.57
C SER A 57 -12.64 10.34 14.50
N ALA A 58 -11.98 9.48 15.26
CA ALA A 58 -10.86 9.86 16.14
C ALA A 58 -9.51 10.00 15.40
N LEU A 59 -9.46 9.66 14.10
CA LEU A 59 -8.24 9.80 13.30
C LEU A 59 -8.19 11.17 12.63
N ALA A 60 -7.05 11.86 12.77
CA ALA A 60 -6.69 12.94 11.86
C ALA A 60 -6.12 12.34 10.57
N VAL A 61 -6.59 12.83 9.43
CA VAL A 61 -6.22 12.31 8.12
C VAL A 61 -5.53 13.40 7.31
N GLU A 62 -4.31 13.13 6.87
CA GLU A 62 -3.58 13.99 5.95
C GLU A 62 -3.29 13.22 4.66
N MET A 63 -3.63 13.83 3.52
CA MET A 63 -3.34 13.26 2.20
C MET A 63 -2.20 14.00 1.53
N ILE A 64 -1.18 13.24 1.12
CA ILE A 64 -0.02 13.74 0.37
C ILE A 64 -0.03 13.08 -0.99
N ARG A 65 0.14 13.87 -2.04
CA ARG A 65 0.31 13.38 -3.41
C ARG A 65 1.62 13.93 -3.97
N LEU A 66 2.43 13.05 -4.53
CA LEU A 66 3.67 13.36 -5.20
C LEU A 66 3.57 12.95 -6.66
N ARG A 67 4.04 13.81 -7.56
CA ARG A 67 4.23 13.51 -8.98
C ARG A 67 5.69 13.16 -9.23
N ASP A 68 6.02 12.75 -10.44
CA ASP A 68 7.39 12.47 -10.86
C ASP A 68 8.33 13.68 -10.69
N SER A 69 7.82 14.92 -10.75
CA SER A 69 8.60 16.14 -10.43
C SER A 69 9.03 16.25 -8.96
N ASP A 70 8.28 15.60 -8.05
CA ASP A 70 8.46 15.72 -6.59
C ASP A 70 9.33 14.59 -6.02
N ILE A 71 9.70 13.63 -6.86
CA ILE A 71 10.48 12.44 -6.51
C ILE A 71 11.72 12.33 -7.38
N LYS A 72 12.81 11.81 -6.80
CA LYS A 72 14.02 11.55 -7.55
C LYS A 72 13.92 10.20 -8.24
N ILE A 73 13.87 10.20 -9.58
CA ILE A 73 13.87 9.02 -10.42
C ILE A 73 15.24 8.84 -11.05
N GLN A 74 15.84 7.66 -10.88
CA GLN A 74 17.10 7.29 -11.50
C GLN A 74 16.91 6.00 -12.32
N GLY A 75 17.11 6.10 -13.61
CA GLY A 75 16.99 5.01 -14.56
C GLY A 75 17.26 5.47 -15.98
N LYS A 76 17.45 4.53 -16.89
CA LYS A 76 17.68 4.82 -18.29
C LYS A 76 16.37 5.30 -18.94
N ARG A 77 16.37 6.46 -19.56
CA ARG A 77 15.23 6.92 -20.36
C ARG A 77 15.12 6.09 -21.62
N LYS A 78 13.91 5.69 -21.94
CA LYS A 78 13.53 4.99 -23.17
C LYS A 78 12.30 5.67 -23.74
N SER A 79 12.02 5.48 -25.04
CA SER A 79 10.90 6.13 -25.73
C SER A 79 9.61 6.12 -24.89
N GLY A 80 9.17 7.28 -24.45
CA GLY A 80 7.93 7.48 -23.68
C GLY A 80 8.01 7.25 -22.18
N GLY A 81 9.21 6.98 -21.57
CA GLY A 81 9.30 6.77 -20.14
C GLY A 81 10.70 6.39 -19.63
N TYR A 82 10.74 5.56 -18.59
CA TYR A 82 11.95 5.03 -17.96
C TYR A 82 12.00 3.52 -18.13
N SER A 83 13.16 2.97 -18.53
CA SER A 83 13.36 1.53 -18.60
C SER A 83 13.55 0.94 -17.20
N ALA A 84 12.81 -0.11 -16.89
CA ALA A 84 13.00 -0.92 -15.68
C ALA A 84 13.87 -2.17 -15.93
N GLU A 85 14.45 -2.31 -17.11
CA GLU A 85 15.23 -3.46 -17.57
C GLU A 85 16.48 -3.71 -16.70
N GLU A 86 17.25 -2.67 -16.41
CA GLU A 86 18.36 -2.77 -15.45
C GLU A 86 17.85 -2.58 -14.03
N THR A 87 17.45 -1.38 -13.69
CA THR A 87 16.72 -1.06 -12.42
C THR A 87 16.26 0.38 -12.50
N LEU A 88 14.99 0.62 -12.17
CA LEU A 88 14.45 1.95 -12.01
C LEU A 88 14.35 2.27 -10.51
N SER A 89 15.12 3.25 -10.05
CA SER A 89 15.18 3.65 -8.65
C SER A 89 14.31 4.88 -8.39
N ILE A 90 13.54 4.85 -7.32
CA ILE A 90 12.67 5.95 -6.87
C ILE A 90 13.06 6.33 -5.44
N SER A 91 13.42 7.59 -5.24
CA SER A 91 13.74 8.13 -3.91
C SER A 91 12.74 9.21 -3.53
N LEU A 92 12.20 9.10 -2.32
CA LEU A 92 11.32 10.11 -1.72
C LEU A 92 12.13 11.22 -1.04
N PRO A 93 11.57 12.43 -0.88
CA PRO A 93 12.14 13.46 -0.03
C PRO A 93 12.36 12.95 1.40
N LYS A 94 13.50 13.30 2.01
CA LYS A 94 13.87 12.82 3.36
C LYS A 94 12.84 13.20 4.42
N GLU A 95 12.30 14.42 4.34
CA GLU A 95 11.29 14.94 5.26
C GLU A 95 10.02 14.09 5.21
N LEU A 96 9.59 13.68 4.00
CA LEU A 96 8.45 12.81 3.85
C LEU A 96 8.71 11.42 4.41
N VAL A 97 9.88 10.85 4.14
CA VAL A 97 10.24 9.53 4.70
C VAL A 97 10.22 9.57 6.23
N SER A 98 10.82 10.59 6.84
CA SER A 98 10.80 10.78 8.30
C SER A 98 9.36 10.87 8.83
N LYS A 99 8.50 11.65 8.16
CA LYS A 99 7.09 11.79 8.52
C LYS A 99 6.34 10.46 8.43
N LEU A 100 6.57 9.69 7.37
CA LEU A 100 5.96 8.36 7.19
C LEU A 100 6.45 7.34 8.22
N GLN A 101 7.71 7.41 8.63
CA GLN A 101 8.25 6.53 9.67
C GLN A 101 7.63 6.79 11.06
N MET A 102 7.34 8.05 11.38
CA MET A 102 6.75 8.44 12.67
C MET A 102 5.25 8.14 12.76
N ASN A 103 4.55 8.09 11.65
CA ASN A 103 3.10 7.99 11.59
C ASN A 103 2.63 6.66 10.97
N ASN A 104 1.36 6.34 11.14
CA ASN A 104 0.73 5.28 10.40
C ASN A 104 0.20 5.81 9.08
N TYR A 105 0.37 5.06 8.00
CA TYR A 105 -0.07 5.48 6.69
C TYR A 105 -0.49 4.30 5.82
N VAL A 106 -1.28 4.61 4.82
CA VAL A 106 -1.48 3.78 3.64
C VAL A 106 -1.01 4.57 2.44
N GLY A 107 -0.15 3.98 1.65
CA GLY A 107 0.39 4.60 0.45
C GLY A 107 0.03 3.79 -0.79
N TYR A 108 0.10 4.46 -1.94
CA TYR A 108 -0.10 3.84 -3.24
C TYR A 108 0.93 4.38 -4.21
N LEU A 109 1.61 3.47 -4.91
CA LEU A 109 2.42 3.78 -6.09
C LEU A 109 1.56 3.54 -7.32
N TYR A 110 1.36 4.57 -8.12
CA TYR A 110 0.66 4.52 -9.41
C TYR A 110 1.66 4.73 -10.53
N PHE A 111 1.54 3.96 -11.58
CA PHE A 111 2.33 4.12 -12.80
C PHE A 111 1.65 3.43 -13.97
N GLU A 112 2.10 3.79 -15.17
CA GLU A 112 1.78 3.04 -16.37
C GLU A 112 3.02 2.27 -16.81
N TYR A 113 2.83 1.07 -17.34
CA TYR A 113 3.91 0.26 -17.91
C TYR A 113 3.51 -0.24 -19.30
N LEU A 114 4.49 -0.26 -20.20
CA LEU A 114 4.30 -0.88 -21.51
C LEU A 114 4.37 -2.40 -21.33
N ASP A 115 3.24 -3.06 -21.54
CA ASP A 115 3.10 -4.50 -21.37
C ASP A 115 3.78 -5.24 -22.54
N LYS A 116 5.09 -5.43 -22.43
CA LYS A 116 5.94 -6.06 -23.41
C LYS A 116 6.77 -7.18 -22.80
N GLY A 117 6.76 -8.34 -23.49
CA GLY A 117 7.42 -9.54 -22.99
C GLY A 117 6.53 -10.38 -22.07
N ASN A 118 7.01 -11.57 -21.70
CA ASN A 118 6.29 -12.55 -20.84
C ASN A 118 6.96 -12.65 -19.45
N GLU A 119 7.57 -11.58 -18.99
CA GLU A 119 8.30 -11.52 -17.74
C GLU A 119 7.44 -10.88 -16.63
N SER A 120 8.04 -10.69 -15.50
CA SER A 120 7.39 -10.01 -14.37
C SER A 120 8.08 -8.70 -14.07
N LEU A 121 7.30 -7.66 -13.83
CA LEU A 121 7.76 -6.43 -13.22
C LEU A 121 7.72 -6.60 -11.69
N PHE A 122 8.87 -6.51 -11.05
CA PHE A 122 9.01 -6.56 -9.60
C PHE A 122 9.10 -5.16 -9.03
N ILE A 123 8.27 -4.87 -8.04
CA ILE A 123 8.34 -3.67 -7.24
C ILE A 123 8.93 -4.07 -5.89
N ARG A 124 10.06 -3.46 -5.53
CA ARG A 124 10.79 -3.75 -4.29
C ARG A 124 10.91 -2.48 -3.46
N SER A 125 10.82 -2.59 -2.14
CA SER A 125 11.12 -1.50 -1.22
C SER A 125 12.38 -1.79 -0.41
N SER A 126 13.09 -0.74 0.00
CA SER A 126 14.19 -0.88 0.94
C SER A 126 13.65 -1.29 2.32
N THR A 127 14.31 -2.22 3.00
CA THR A 127 13.95 -2.64 4.36
C THR A 127 15.17 -2.54 5.28
N LEU A 128 14.96 -2.12 6.54
CA LEU A 128 16.01 -2.12 7.56
C LEU A 128 16.17 -3.48 8.25
N ARG A 129 15.23 -4.42 8.05
CA ARG A 129 15.15 -5.63 8.87
C ARG A 129 16.20 -6.68 8.52
N GLU A 130 16.71 -6.66 7.29
CA GLU A 130 17.64 -7.68 6.82
C GLU A 130 18.84 -7.06 6.08
N PRO A 131 20.00 -6.88 6.72
CA PRO A 131 21.19 -6.35 6.06
C PRO A 131 21.66 -7.17 4.86
N LYS A 132 21.31 -8.47 4.82
CA LYS A 132 21.67 -9.39 3.72
C LYS A 132 20.70 -9.28 2.52
N GLU A 133 19.45 -8.88 2.77
CA GLU A 133 18.45 -8.63 1.72
C GLU A 133 17.83 -7.25 1.92
N PRO A 134 18.53 -6.18 1.48
CA PRO A 134 18.07 -4.80 1.73
C PRO A 134 16.78 -4.44 1.00
N PHE A 135 16.22 -5.35 0.21
CA PHE A 135 15.02 -5.12 -0.59
C PHE A 135 14.02 -6.24 -0.49
N LYS A 136 12.81 -5.88 -0.05
CA LYS A 136 11.66 -6.79 -0.03
C LYS A 136 10.79 -6.58 -1.27
N ILE A 137 10.32 -7.67 -1.89
CA ILE A 137 9.31 -7.60 -2.94
C ILE A 137 8.00 -7.15 -2.31
N VAL A 138 7.50 -6.00 -2.76
CA VAL A 138 6.21 -5.42 -2.36
C VAL A 138 5.10 -5.94 -3.26
N SER A 139 5.39 -6.03 -4.56
CA SER A 139 4.44 -6.51 -5.56
C SER A 139 5.15 -7.12 -6.77
N ARG A 140 4.43 -7.99 -7.45
CA ARG A 140 4.83 -8.60 -8.72
C ARG A 140 3.68 -8.44 -9.72
N ILE A 141 3.97 -7.85 -10.86
CA ILE A 141 3.02 -7.69 -11.97
C ILE A 141 3.50 -8.60 -13.10
N ARG A 142 2.67 -9.54 -13.51
CA ARG A 142 2.93 -10.37 -14.68
C ARG A 142 2.57 -9.59 -15.94
N THR A 143 3.46 -9.63 -16.94
CA THR A 143 3.18 -9.06 -18.25
C THR A 143 2.63 -10.13 -19.20
N ASP A 144 1.71 -9.73 -20.07
CA ASP A 144 1.00 -10.62 -21.00
C ASP A 144 1.42 -10.36 -22.48
N ASN A 145 2.42 -9.51 -22.69
CA ASN A 145 2.98 -9.15 -24.00
C ASN A 145 1.95 -8.57 -25.00
N THR A 146 1.03 -7.76 -24.50
CA THR A 146 0.01 -7.13 -25.35
C THR A 146 0.54 -6.00 -26.20
N GLY A 147 1.70 -5.43 -25.84
CA GLY A 147 2.27 -4.24 -26.48
C GLY A 147 1.55 -2.94 -26.11
N GLU A 148 0.60 -2.98 -25.20
CA GLU A 148 -0.21 -1.84 -24.77
C GLU A 148 0.30 -1.22 -23.47
N TRP A 149 -0.06 0.06 -23.23
CA TRP A 149 0.15 0.70 -21.96
C TRP A 149 -0.94 0.26 -20.96
N LYS A 150 -0.52 -0.29 -19.85
CA LYS A 150 -1.40 -0.70 -18.74
C LYS A 150 -1.11 0.12 -17.49
N SER A 151 -2.15 0.44 -16.73
CA SER A 151 -2.03 1.14 -15.46
C SER A 151 -1.84 0.13 -14.31
N ALA A 152 -0.97 0.48 -13.36
CA ALA A 152 -0.76 -0.28 -12.15
C ALA A 152 -0.97 0.59 -10.90
N LYS A 153 -1.51 -0.03 -9.87
CA LYS A 153 -1.64 0.53 -8.52
C LYS A 153 -1.09 -0.48 -7.52
N VAL A 154 -0.04 -0.10 -6.82
CA VAL A 154 0.61 -0.93 -5.79
C VAL A 154 0.39 -0.31 -4.43
N GLU A 155 -0.18 -1.06 -3.51
CA GLU A 155 -0.41 -0.62 -2.14
C GLU A 155 0.90 -0.70 -1.33
N LEU A 156 1.18 0.36 -0.57
CA LEU A 156 2.39 0.52 0.22
C LEU A 156 2.03 0.62 1.70
N TYR A 157 2.63 -0.21 2.52
CA TYR A 157 2.41 -0.24 3.96
C TYR A 157 3.62 0.29 4.71
N LYS A 158 3.46 0.56 6.00
CA LYS A 158 4.52 1.10 6.88
C LYS A 158 5.84 0.34 6.78
N ASP A 159 5.79 -0.97 6.64
CA ASP A 159 6.99 -1.80 6.51
C ASP A 159 7.66 -1.71 5.13
N ASN A 160 7.06 -0.99 4.18
CA ASN A 160 7.57 -0.83 2.82
C ASN A 160 8.32 0.48 2.60
N ILE A 161 8.43 1.36 3.61
CA ILE A 161 9.17 2.61 3.49
C ILE A 161 10.15 2.68 4.63
N VAL A 162 11.36 2.30 4.32
CA VAL A 162 12.48 2.43 5.23
C VAL A 162 13.59 3.15 4.51
N ASN A 163 14.05 4.26 5.08
CA ASN A 163 15.21 4.96 4.59
C ASN A 163 16.45 4.29 5.21
N GLY A 164 17.03 3.33 4.50
CA GLY A 164 18.33 2.80 4.84
C GLY A 164 19.42 3.59 4.10
N PHE A 165 20.27 4.31 4.82
CA PHE A 165 21.59 4.74 4.39
C PHE A 165 21.75 5.17 2.93
N ASN A 166 21.12 6.28 2.50
CA ASN A 166 21.21 6.82 1.15
C ASN A 166 20.70 5.91 0.01
N MET A 167 19.92 4.90 0.33
CA MET A 167 19.33 4.01 -0.67
C MET A 167 18.02 4.57 -1.23
N PRO A 168 17.68 4.28 -2.49
CA PRO A 168 16.35 4.56 -3.03
C PRO A 168 15.26 3.90 -2.18
N THR A 169 14.10 4.55 -2.12
CA THR A 169 12.96 4.04 -1.35
C THR A 169 12.34 2.83 -2.02
N PHE A 170 12.28 2.86 -3.36
CA PHE A 170 11.72 1.79 -4.17
C PHE A 170 12.61 1.48 -5.37
N TYR A 171 12.48 0.24 -5.84
CA TYR A 171 13.06 -0.22 -7.10
C TYR A 171 12.00 -0.94 -7.93
N LEU A 172 11.97 -0.62 -9.22
CA LEU A 172 11.23 -1.38 -10.21
C LEU A 172 12.24 -2.11 -11.10
N LYS A 173 12.05 -3.40 -11.30
CA LYS A 173 12.91 -4.23 -12.15
C LYS A 173 12.07 -5.17 -13.00
N GLY A 174 12.26 -5.12 -14.31
CA GLY A 174 11.59 -5.96 -15.29
C GLY A 174 11.80 -5.42 -16.71
N ASN A 175 11.57 -6.24 -17.73
CA ASN A 175 11.73 -5.84 -19.12
C ASN A 175 10.55 -4.99 -19.62
N VAL A 176 10.33 -3.86 -18.97
CA VAL A 176 9.24 -2.92 -19.30
C VAL A 176 9.72 -1.47 -19.31
N VAL A 177 8.96 -0.62 -19.98
CA VAL A 177 9.08 0.84 -19.87
C VAL A 177 7.98 1.33 -18.93
N VAL A 178 8.33 2.24 -18.02
CA VAL A 178 7.42 2.80 -17.01
C VAL A 178 7.31 4.30 -17.20
N ARG A 179 6.11 4.87 -17.07
CA ARG A 179 5.85 6.31 -17.14
C ARG A 179 4.75 6.74 -16.14
N ASN A 180 4.51 8.04 -16.05
CA ASN A 180 3.44 8.63 -15.24
C ASN A 180 3.46 8.15 -13.78
N LEU A 181 4.67 8.09 -13.20
CA LEU A 181 4.89 7.71 -11.81
C LEU A 181 4.27 8.75 -10.88
N SER A 182 3.47 8.30 -9.97
CA SER A 182 2.95 9.13 -8.88
C SER A 182 2.78 8.33 -7.59
N LEU A 183 2.88 9.01 -6.47
CA LEU A 183 2.75 8.43 -5.14
C LEU A 183 1.66 9.17 -4.37
N GLY A 184 0.79 8.42 -3.73
CA GLY A 184 -0.22 8.96 -2.84
C GLY A 184 -0.09 8.35 -1.45
N TYR A 185 -0.11 9.18 -0.41
CA TYR A 185 -0.09 8.74 0.98
C TYR A 185 -1.28 9.32 1.72
N THR A 186 -1.91 8.48 2.52
CA THR A 186 -2.87 8.90 3.54
C THR A 186 -2.25 8.61 4.88
N ILE A 187 -1.93 9.65 5.65
CA ILE A 187 -1.30 9.57 6.97
C ILE A 187 -2.41 9.67 8.01
N TYR A 188 -2.36 8.81 9.00
CA TYR A 188 -3.32 8.73 10.09
C TYR A 188 -2.61 9.03 11.41
N THR A 189 -3.09 10.04 12.11
CA THR A 189 -2.61 10.41 13.44
C THR A 189 -3.78 10.28 14.41
N VAL A 190 -3.58 9.59 15.53
CA VAL A 190 -4.56 9.56 16.62
C VAL A 190 -4.58 10.95 17.26
N LYS A 191 -5.78 11.53 17.37
CA LYS A 191 -6.00 12.84 17.98
C LYS A 191 -5.81 12.77 19.49
#